data_3fc3f6b509dbc20927566b81c0d87b1a
#
_entry.id   3fc3f6b509dbc20927566b81c0d87b1a
#
_cell.length_a   1.000
_cell.length_b   1.000
_cell.length_c   1.000
_cell.angle_alpha   90.00
_cell.angle_beta   90.00
_cell.angle_gamma   90.00
#
_symmetry.space_group_name_H-M   'P 1'
#
loop_
_entity.id
_entity.type
_entity.pdbx_description
1 polymer ?
#
loop_
_entity_poly.entity_id
_entity_poly.type
_entity_poly.pdbx_seq_one_letter_code
_entity_poly.pdbx_strand_id
1 'polypeptide(L)'
;MRCNMDQPPPSDVPDEPPSDDVSEGPVVESYRRGRKAASGAVAGAALVAGAAFAFARYHPARIAIEGVSMAPTLLPGDWALVVTPERFHRDDVVVVEHPQRAGYEIVKRLVGVPGSVVGGRELGEDEYWVEGDFAHRSTDSRDFGPVRRDQLKAKVVLVYWPLERRRLVR
;
A
#
# COMPACT_ATOMS: atom_id res chain seq x y z
N MET A 1 20.16 -38.10 75.14
CA MET A 1 20.07 -39.39 75.81
C MET A 1 19.68 -40.47 74.86
N ARG A 2 20.56 -41.42 74.63
CA ARG A 2 20.45 -42.79 74.10
C ARG A 2 20.07 -42.97 72.63
N CYS A 3 21.12 -43.40 71.90
CA CYS A 3 21.15 -44.21 70.74
C CYS A 3 20.26 -45.47 70.89
N ASN A 4 19.64 -45.93 69.75
CA ASN A 4 19.51 -47.32 69.54
C ASN A 4 19.87 -47.63 68.06
N MET A 5 21.05 -48.29 67.96
CA MET A 5 21.49 -49.01 66.78
C MET A 5 20.86 -50.42 66.84
N ASP A 6 20.69 -51.02 65.72
CA ASP A 6 20.33 -52.42 65.44
C ASP A 6 18.90 -52.66 64.96
N GLN A 7 18.80 -52.58 63.62
CA GLN A 7 17.89 -53.47 62.88
C GLN A 7 18.43 -53.68 61.46
N PRO A 8 18.64 -54.94 61.05
CA PRO A 8 19.10 -55.23 59.67
C PRO A 8 18.03 -55.00 58.68
N PRO A 9 18.38 -54.73 57.41
CA PRO A 9 17.41 -54.50 56.35
C PRO A 9 16.72 -55.79 55.94
N PRO A 10 15.44 -55.72 55.54
CA PRO A 10 14.74 -56.87 54.93
C PRO A 10 15.22 -57.06 53.50
N SER A 11 15.66 -58.29 53.26
CA SER A 11 15.88 -58.81 51.89
C SER A 11 14.55 -59.26 51.34
N ASP A 12 14.02 -58.47 50.39
CA ASP A 12 13.08 -58.93 49.36
C ASP A 12 13.07 -57.94 48.23
N VAL A 13 13.87 -58.24 47.22
CA VAL A 13 13.80 -57.60 45.91
C VAL A 13 13.01 -58.54 45.01
N PRO A 14 11.81 -58.20 44.54
CA PRO A 14 11.21 -58.89 43.43
C PRO A 14 11.90 -58.44 42.13
N ASP A 15 12.40 -59.41 41.37
CA ASP A 15 12.77 -59.24 39.96
C ASP A 15 11.52 -58.83 39.16
N GLU A 16 11.41 -57.60 38.81
CA GLU A 16 10.45 -57.13 37.82
C GLU A 16 11.23 -56.74 36.56
N PRO A 17 10.91 -57.32 35.40
CA PRO A 17 11.59 -56.95 34.16
C PRO A 17 11.28 -55.53 33.78
N PRO A 18 12.20 -54.81 33.10
CA PRO A 18 11.96 -53.44 32.65
C PRO A 18 10.81 -53.44 31.65
N SER A 19 9.72 -52.80 32.00
CA SER A 19 8.66 -52.47 31.08
C SER A 19 9.24 -51.42 30.09
N ASP A 20 9.35 -51.85 28.84
CA ASP A 20 9.61 -51.00 27.69
C ASP A 20 8.44 -50.00 27.51
N ASP A 21 8.31 -49.03 28.39
CA ASP A 21 7.50 -47.87 28.17
C ASP A 21 8.36 -46.79 27.50
N VAL A 22 8.57 -46.97 26.21
CA VAL A 22 9.02 -45.92 25.32
C VAL A 22 7.88 -44.93 25.19
N SER A 23 7.78 -44.04 26.16
CA SER A 23 6.92 -42.85 26.00
C SER A 23 7.42 -42.02 24.84
N GLU A 24 6.88 -42.31 23.66
CA GLU A 24 6.92 -41.41 22.50
C GLU A 24 6.14 -40.14 22.84
N GLY A 25 6.74 -39.26 23.57
CA GLY A 25 6.23 -37.94 23.78
C GLY A 25 7.30 -36.89 23.60
N PRO A 26 7.54 -35.84 23.52
CA PRO A 26 7.22 -34.54 22.98
C PRO A 26 8.03 -34.12 21.73
N VAL A 27 8.87 -35.02 21.14
CA VAL A 27 9.76 -34.62 20.02
C VAL A 27 8.97 -34.24 18.75
N VAL A 28 7.83 -34.89 18.53
CA VAL A 28 7.02 -34.63 17.33
C VAL A 28 6.22 -33.31 17.45
N GLU A 29 5.86 -32.92 18.66
CA GLU A 29 5.05 -31.72 18.89
C GLU A 29 5.90 -30.44 18.83
N SER A 30 7.16 -30.50 19.25
CA SER A 30 8.11 -29.41 19.09
C SER A 30 8.47 -29.16 17.62
N TYR A 31 8.57 -30.21 16.81
CA TYR A 31 8.83 -30.08 15.38
C TYR A 31 7.64 -29.46 14.61
N ARG A 32 6.39 -29.81 14.97
CA ARG A 32 5.18 -29.18 14.39
C ARG A 32 5.04 -27.71 14.80
N ARG A 33 5.40 -27.36 16.02
CA ARG A 33 5.35 -25.96 16.49
C ARG A 33 6.39 -25.09 15.77
N GLY A 34 7.60 -25.61 15.55
CA GLY A 34 8.64 -24.90 14.81
C GLY A 34 8.27 -24.60 13.34
N ARG A 35 7.60 -25.56 12.67
CA ARG A 35 7.15 -25.35 11.27
C ARG A 35 6.06 -24.28 11.14
N LYS A 36 5.10 -24.21 12.08
CA LYS A 36 4.06 -23.17 12.06
C LYS A 36 4.63 -21.78 12.36
N ALA A 37 5.60 -21.67 13.28
CA ALA A 37 6.27 -20.40 13.58
C ALA A 37 7.16 -19.93 12.42
N ALA A 38 7.88 -20.83 11.75
CA ALA A 38 8.70 -20.51 10.59
C ALA A 38 7.83 -20.04 9.39
N SER A 39 6.67 -20.67 9.17
CA SER A 39 5.74 -20.23 8.10
C SER A 39 5.20 -18.83 8.33
N GLY A 40 4.91 -18.45 9.58
CA GLY A 40 4.45 -17.10 9.94
C GLY A 40 5.54 -16.04 9.74
N ALA A 41 6.78 -16.35 10.08
CA ALA A 41 7.90 -15.44 9.92
C ALA A 41 8.22 -15.18 8.44
N VAL A 42 8.19 -16.22 7.60
CA VAL A 42 8.40 -16.09 6.14
C VAL A 42 7.27 -15.29 5.49
N ALA A 43 6.01 -15.54 5.87
CA ALA A 43 4.88 -14.77 5.37
C ALA A 43 4.95 -13.30 5.79
N GLY A 44 5.33 -13.02 7.04
CA GLY A 44 5.54 -11.67 7.54
C GLY A 44 6.66 -10.93 6.79
N ALA A 45 7.80 -11.59 6.58
CA ALA A 45 8.92 -11.03 5.83
C ALA A 45 8.55 -10.74 4.37
N ALA A 46 7.79 -11.62 3.71
CA ALA A 46 7.32 -11.41 2.35
C ALA A 46 6.36 -10.21 2.23
N LEU A 47 5.46 -10.02 3.21
CA LEU A 47 4.56 -8.87 3.25
C LEU A 47 5.33 -7.56 3.43
N VAL A 48 6.31 -7.53 4.35
CA VAL A 48 7.15 -6.33 4.56
C VAL A 48 7.98 -6.02 3.32
N ALA A 49 8.61 -7.04 2.71
CA ALA A 49 9.37 -6.86 1.48
C ALA A 49 8.49 -6.37 0.33
N GLY A 50 7.28 -6.94 0.17
CA GLY A 50 6.30 -6.50 -0.82
C GLY A 50 5.84 -5.05 -0.60
N ALA A 51 5.57 -4.66 0.64
CA ALA A 51 5.21 -3.29 0.99
C ALA A 51 6.36 -2.31 0.75
N ALA A 52 7.59 -2.67 1.13
CA ALA A 52 8.77 -1.87 0.89
C ALA A 52 9.04 -1.70 -0.63
N PHE A 53 8.90 -2.76 -1.40
CA PHE A 53 9.02 -2.72 -2.86
C PHE A 53 7.95 -1.81 -3.48
N ALA A 54 6.69 -1.97 -3.07
CA ALA A 54 5.60 -1.11 -3.56
C ALA A 54 5.85 0.36 -3.19
N PHE A 55 6.29 0.63 -1.96
CA PHE A 55 6.65 1.99 -1.53
C PHE A 55 7.77 2.59 -2.38
N ALA A 56 8.86 1.83 -2.59
CA ALA A 56 9.99 2.25 -3.43
C ALA A 56 9.58 2.44 -4.91
N ARG A 57 8.60 1.67 -5.37
CA ARG A 57 8.14 1.68 -6.77
C ARG A 57 7.19 2.82 -7.10
N TYR A 58 6.28 3.13 -6.17
CA TYR A 58 5.18 4.07 -6.41
C TYR A 58 5.37 5.44 -5.76
N HIS A 59 6.39 5.62 -4.93
CA HIS A 59 6.70 6.89 -4.25
C HIS A 59 5.44 7.60 -3.70
N PRO A 60 4.70 6.96 -2.78
CA PRO A 60 3.47 7.54 -2.28
C PRO A 60 3.74 8.86 -1.55
N ALA A 61 2.98 9.89 -1.90
CA ALA A 61 3.05 11.20 -1.27
C ALA A 61 1.64 11.67 -0.87
N ARG A 62 1.55 12.72 -0.09
CA ARG A 62 0.30 13.31 0.39
C ARG A 62 0.17 14.73 -0.11
N ILE A 63 -1.03 15.09 -0.56
CA ILE A 63 -1.36 16.44 -1.00
C ILE A 63 -2.61 16.94 -0.29
N ALA A 64 -2.69 18.25 -0.07
CA ALA A 64 -3.92 18.93 0.36
C ALA A 64 -4.58 19.56 -0.87
N ILE A 65 -5.90 19.46 -0.96
CA ILE A 65 -6.69 20.07 -2.03
C ILE A 65 -7.17 21.44 -1.58
N GLU A 66 -6.77 22.48 -2.29
CA GLU A 66 -7.12 23.86 -1.96
C GLU A 66 -8.15 24.46 -2.92
N GLY A 67 -8.14 24.04 -4.18
CA GLY A 67 -9.01 24.58 -5.23
C GLY A 67 -10.34 23.83 -5.39
N VAL A 68 -11.31 24.49 -6.04
CA VAL A 68 -12.65 23.93 -6.35
C VAL A 68 -12.73 23.29 -7.72
N SER A 69 -11.69 23.37 -8.54
CA SER A 69 -11.73 22.95 -9.96
C SER A 69 -12.04 21.47 -10.19
N MET A 70 -11.86 20.64 -9.16
CA MET A 70 -12.13 19.20 -9.17
C MET A 70 -13.42 18.82 -8.43
N ALA A 71 -14.24 19.80 -8.04
CA ALA A 71 -15.54 19.51 -7.45
C ALA A 71 -16.48 18.86 -8.49
N PRO A 72 -17.31 17.87 -8.10
CA PRO A 72 -17.48 17.32 -6.75
C PRO A 72 -16.49 16.19 -6.39
N THR A 73 -15.61 15.77 -7.30
CA THR A 73 -14.69 14.65 -7.10
C THR A 73 -13.69 14.94 -5.98
N LEU A 74 -13.10 16.13 -5.94
CA LEU A 74 -12.25 16.57 -4.85
C LEU A 74 -12.73 17.94 -4.37
N LEU A 75 -12.78 18.12 -3.06
CA LEU A 75 -13.23 19.35 -2.43
C LEU A 75 -12.09 20.02 -1.65
N PRO A 76 -12.11 21.36 -1.51
CA PRO A 76 -11.17 22.03 -0.63
C PRO A 76 -11.16 21.44 0.78
N GLY A 77 -9.97 21.24 1.34
CA GLY A 77 -9.76 20.58 2.63
C GLY A 77 -9.67 19.05 2.57
N ASP A 78 -9.83 18.43 1.39
CA ASP A 78 -9.49 17.01 1.22
C ASP A 78 -7.98 16.80 1.28
N TRP A 79 -7.56 15.75 1.98
CA TRP A 79 -6.20 15.23 1.92
C TRP A 79 -6.20 13.94 1.13
N ALA A 80 -5.36 13.90 0.13
CA ALA A 80 -5.29 12.78 -0.78
C ALA A 80 -3.92 12.12 -0.81
N LEU A 81 -3.92 10.81 -1.02
CA LEU A 81 -2.73 10.03 -1.33
C LEU A 81 -2.52 10.02 -2.83
N VAL A 82 -1.31 10.31 -3.25
CA VAL A 82 -0.87 10.26 -4.65
C VAL A 82 0.25 9.25 -4.83
N VAL A 83 0.35 8.70 -6.03
CA VAL A 83 1.41 7.78 -6.43
C VAL A 83 1.96 8.20 -7.80
N THR A 84 3.22 7.88 -8.08
CA THR A 84 3.82 8.11 -9.40
C THR A 84 3.78 6.81 -10.20
N PRO A 85 2.81 6.63 -11.12
CA PRO A 85 2.72 5.43 -11.94
C PRO A 85 3.69 5.49 -13.13
N GLU A 86 3.99 4.35 -13.73
CA GLU A 86 4.74 4.30 -15.00
C GLU A 86 3.94 4.91 -16.16
N ARG A 87 2.63 4.66 -16.16
CA ARG A 87 1.72 5.12 -17.21
C ARG A 87 0.50 5.78 -16.60
N PHE A 88 0.04 6.82 -17.24
CA PHE A 88 -1.23 7.47 -16.94
C PHE A 88 -2.29 7.01 -17.93
N HIS A 89 -3.52 6.88 -17.46
CA HIS A 89 -4.65 6.43 -18.25
C HIS A 89 -5.73 7.51 -18.28
N ARG A 90 -6.57 7.43 -19.29
CA ARG A 90 -7.77 8.27 -19.35
C ARG A 90 -8.60 8.10 -18.07
N ASP A 91 -9.21 9.19 -17.63
CA ASP A 91 -9.99 9.34 -16.41
C ASP A 91 -9.19 9.34 -15.08
N ASP A 92 -7.86 9.17 -15.14
CA ASP A 92 -7.02 9.39 -13.97
C ASP A 92 -7.11 10.85 -13.49
N VAL A 93 -7.23 11.03 -12.18
CA VAL A 93 -7.05 12.35 -11.56
C VAL A 93 -5.56 12.52 -11.26
N VAL A 94 -4.95 13.54 -11.83
CA VAL A 94 -3.49 13.71 -11.86
C VAL A 94 -3.05 15.03 -11.27
N VAL A 95 -1.88 15.04 -10.66
CA VAL A 95 -1.14 16.25 -10.28
C VAL A 95 -0.29 16.65 -11.47
N VAL A 96 -0.47 17.88 -11.93
CA VAL A 96 0.16 18.42 -13.14
C VAL A 96 0.89 19.71 -12.80
N GLU A 97 2.13 19.85 -13.23
CA GLU A 97 2.82 21.13 -13.23
C GLU A 97 2.24 22.03 -14.32
N HIS A 98 1.86 23.25 -13.93
CA HIS A 98 1.22 24.19 -14.85
C HIS A 98 2.19 24.59 -15.98
N PRO A 99 1.83 24.45 -17.27
CA PRO A 99 2.77 24.60 -18.38
C PRO A 99 3.40 26.00 -18.49
N GLN A 100 2.72 27.02 -17.98
CA GLN A 100 3.19 28.42 -18.03
C GLN A 100 3.71 28.94 -16.67
N ARG A 101 3.73 28.10 -15.61
CA ARG A 101 4.15 28.52 -14.26
C ARG A 101 4.95 27.39 -13.62
N ALA A 102 6.26 27.41 -13.81
CA ALA A 102 7.15 26.40 -13.24
C ALA A 102 7.00 26.35 -11.71
N GLY A 103 6.94 25.11 -11.18
CA GLY A 103 6.76 24.84 -9.75
C GLY A 103 5.33 25.03 -9.22
N TYR A 104 4.38 25.45 -10.06
CA TYR A 104 2.97 25.54 -9.68
C TYR A 104 2.22 24.29 -10.11
N GLU A 105 1.78 23.49 -9.13
CA GLU A 105 1.06 22.25 -9.35
C GLU A 105 -0.45 22.43 -9.25
N ILE A 106 -1.17 21.79 -10.15
CA ILE A 106 -2.63 21.77 -10.20
C ILE A 106 -3.12 20.33 -10.25
N VAL A 107 -4.33 20.09 -9.76
CA VAL A 107 -4.97 18.77 -9.85
C VAL A 107 -6.06 18.84 -10.91
N LYS A 108 -6.03 17.89 -11.86
CA LYS A 108 -6.95 17.80 -13.00
C LYS A 108 -7.28 16.35 -13.34
N ARG A 109 -8.32 16.15 -14.14
CA ARG A 109 -8.66 14.86 -14.74
C ARG A 109 -8.02 14.73 -16.11
N LEU A 110 -7.46 13.57 -16.38
CA LEU A 110 -6.85 13.24 -17.67
C LEU A 110 -7.95 12.80 -18.65
N VAL A 111 -8.33 13.68 -19.55
CA VAL A 111 -9.41 13.44 -20.52
C VAL A 111 -8.88 12.86 -21.82
N GLY A 112 -7.65 13.21 -22.21
CA GLY A 112 -7.00 12.71 -23.42
C GLY A 112 -5.59 12.23 -23.13
N VAL A 113 -5.23 11.12 -23.78
CA VAL A 113 -3.88 10.52 -23.78
C VAL A 113 -3.33 10.54 -25.20
N PRO A 114 -2.01 10.27 -25.42
CA PRO A 114 -1.44 10.22 -26.77
C PRO A 114 -2.28 9.42 -27.75
N GLY A 115 -2.49 9.99 -28.95
CA GLY A 115 -3.35 9.41 -30.00
C GLY A 115 -4.85 9.61 -29.80
N SER A 116 -5.30 10.22 -28.71
CA SER A 116 -6.72 10.58 -28.53
C SER A 116 -7.09 11.81 -29.35
N VAL A 117 -8.33 11.87 -29.80
CA VAL A 117 -8.90 13.08 -30.42
C VAL A 117 -9.72 13.83 -29.38
N VAL A 118 -9.34 15.07 -29.07
CA VAL A 118 -10.04 15.95 -28.14
C VAL A 118 -10.33 17.29 -28.85
N GLY A 119 -11.60 17.71 -28.83
CA GLY A 119 -11.99 18.96 -29.49
C GLY A 119 -11.65 19.03 -30.99
N GLY A 120 -11.60 17.88 -31.68
CA GLY A 120 -11.22 17.79 -33.09
C GLY A 120 -9.72 17.83 -33.37
N ARG A 121 -8.88 17.87 -32.33
CA ARG A 121 -7.42 17.78 -32.41
C ARG A 121 -6.95 16.41 -31.97
N GLU A 122 -6.11 15.75 -32.75
CA GLU A 122 -5.37 14.56 -32.36
C GLU A 122 -4.17 14.97 -31.49
N LEU A 123 -4.00 14.28 -30.34
CA LEU A 123 -2.89 14.49 -29.42
C LEU A 123 -1.66 13.74 -29.92
N GLY A 124 -0.50 14.42 -29.89
CA GLY A 124 0.79 13.83 -30.23
C GLY A 124 1.26 12.78 -29.22
N GLU A 125 2.40 12.13 -29.51
CA GLU A 125 2.95 11.01 -28.71
C GLU A 125 3.28 11.37 -27.24
N ASP A 126 3.51 12.64 -26.94
CA ASP A 126 3.82 13.16 -25.60
C ASP A 126 2.80 14.19 -25.11
N GLU A 127 1.65 14.25 -25.75
CA GLU A 127 0.59 15.21 -25.42
C GLU A 127 -0.53 14.55 -24.63
N TYR A 128 -0.92 15.23 -23.55
CA TYR A 128 -1.99 14.83 -22.64
C TYR A 128 -2.96 16.00 -22.47
N TRP A 129 -4.24 15.71 -22.41
CA TRP A 129 -5.28 16.71 -22.23
C TRP A 129 -5.91 16.58 -20.86
N VAL A 130 -5.86 17.64 -20.07
CA VAL A 130 -6.37 17.65 -18.71
C VAL A 130 -7.46 18.68 -18.53
N GLU A 131 -8.51 18.31 -17.79
CA GLU A 131 -9.63 19.19 -17.49
C GLU A 131 -10.02 19.11 -16.01
N GLY A 132 -10.62 20.19 -15.49
CA GLY A 132 -11.23 20.18 -14.19
C GLY A 132 -12.66 19.69 -14.25
N ASP A 133 -13.08 18.92 -13.25
CA ASP A 133 -14.45 18.40 -13.15
C ASP A 133 -15.48 19.54 -12.99
N PHE A 134 -15.07 20.69 -12.40
CA PHE A 134 -15.87 21.90 -12.34
C PHE A 134 -15.48 22.88 -13.45
N ALA A 135 -15.99 22.64 -14.64
CA ALA A 135 -15.60 23.34 -15.86
C ALA A 135 -15.60 24.87 -15.75
N HIS A 136 -16.63 25.47 -15.13
CA HIS A 136 -16.77 26.93 -15.02
C HIS A 136 -15.77 27.60 -14.05
N ARG A 137 -15.05 26.82 -13.24
CA ARG A 137 -14.04 27.30 -12.29
C ARG A 137 -12.74 26.54 -12.41
N SER A 138 -12.38 26.17 -13.63
CA SER A 138 -11.17 25.44 -13.92
C SER A 138 -10.37 26.13 -15.02
N THR A 139 -9.14 26.49 -14.72
CA THR A 139 -8.12 26.80 -15.75
C THR A 139 -7.43 25.47 -16.08
N ASP A 140 -7.52 25.01 -17.32
CA ASP A 140 -7.06 23.71 -17.76
C ASP A 140 -6.67 23.68 -19.24
N SER A 141 -6.58 22.51 -19.85
CA SER A 141 -6.12 22.40 -21.25
C SER A 141 -6.98 23.15 -22.26
N ARG A 142 -8.20 23.53 -21.91
CA ARG A 142 -9.04 24.41 -22.74
C ARG A 142 -8.46 25.83 -22.83
N ASP A 143 -7.69 26.26 -21.80
CA ASP A 143 -7.08 27.58 -21.74
C ASP A 143 -5.61 27.56 -22.19
N PHE A 144 -4.82 26.57 -21.74
CA PHE A 144 -3.37 26.54 -21.95
C PHE A 144 -2.90 25.45 -22.95
N GLY A 145 -3.82 24.63 -23.47
CA GLY A 145 -3.48 23.56 -24.40
C GLY A 145 -3.03 22.26 -23.70
N PRO A 146 -2.51 21.29 -24.47
CA PRO A 146 -2.07 20.02 -23.92
C PRO A 146 -0.83 20.19 -23.03
N VAL A 147 -0.67 19.27 -22.08
CA VAL A 147 0.51 19.16 -21.21
C VAL A 147 1.37 17.98 -21.65
N ARG A 148 2.65 18.01 -21.32
CA ARG A 148 3.60 16.95 -21.67
C ARG A 148 3.68 15.90 -20.56
N ARG A 149 4.24 14.73 -20.88
CA ARG A 149 4.44 13.63 -19.95
C ARG A 149 5.26 14.03 -18.70
N ASP A 150 6.30 14.84 -18.87
CA ASP A 150 7.18 15.30 -17.80
C ASP A 150 6.51 16.25 -16.81
N GLN A 151 5.41 16.90 -17.23
CA GLN A 151 4.57 17.75 -16.38
C GLN A 151 3.58 16.95 -15.54
N LEU A 152 3.29 15.69 -15.89
CA LEU A 152 2.46 14.79 -15.08
C LEU A 152 3.30 14.21 -13.94
N LYS A 153 3.04 14.66 -12.70
CA LYS A 153 3.86 14.31 -11.53
C LYS A 153 3.36 13.06 -10.82
N ALA A 154 2.05 12.99 -10.56
CA ALA A 154 1.47 11.89 -9.79
C ALA A 154 -0.01 11.68 -10.15
N LYS A 155 -0.55 10.53 -9.73
CA LYS A 155 -1.97 10.17 -9.79
C LYS A 155 -2.56 10.16 -8.39
N VAL A 156 -3.71 10.79 -8.21
CA VAL A 156 -4.51 10.73 -6.98
C VAL A 156 -5.21 9.37 -6.91
N VAL A 157 -5.02 8.63 -5.82
CA VAL A 157 -5.59 7.28 -5.67
C VAL A 157 -6.61 7.18 -4.54
N LEU A 158 -6.48 7.99 -3.50
CA LEU A 158 -7.32 7.89 -2.31
C LEU A 158 -7.48 9.27 -1.65
N VAL A 159 -8.70 9.68 -1.38
CA VAL A 159 -8.98 10.71 -0.36
C VAL A 159 -9.05 9.99 0.99
N TYR A 160 -8.16 10.34 1.92
CA TYR A 160 -8.10 9.68 3.22
C TYR A 160 -8.59 10.55 4.38
N TRP A 161 -8.71 11.86 4.19
CA TRP A 161 -9.24 12.83 5.14
C TRP A 161 -10.04 13.90 4.41
N PRO A 162 -11.16 14.39 4.98
CA PRO A 162 -11.77 13.93 6.24
C PRO A 162 -12.36 12.53 6.11
N LEU A 163 -12.50 11.83 7.25
CA LEU A 163 -12.91 10.42 7.27
C LEU A 163 -14.28 10.17 6.62
N GLU A 164 -15.18 11.13 6.72
CA GLU A 164 -16.54 11.08 6.14
C GLU A 164 -16.52 11.08 4.60
N ARG A 165 -15.43 11.60 4.01
CA ARG A 165 -15.25 11.67 2.55
C ARG A 165 -14.22 10.67 2.03
N ARG A 166 -13.76 9.74 2.87
CA ARG A 166 -12.77 8.73 2.47
C ARG A 166 -13.27 7.87 1.33
N ARG A 167 -12.55 7.88 0.20
CA ARG A 167 -12.89 7.11 -1.00
C ARG A 167 -11.70 6.93 -1.92
N LEU A 168 -11.74 5.86 -2.72
CA LEU A 168 -10.85 5.72 -3.88
C LEU A 168 -11.26 6.72 -4.96
N VAL A 169 -10.27 7.33 -5.60
CA VAL A 169 -10.47 8.26 -6.72
C VAL A 169 -10.31 7.47 -8.02
N ARG A 170 -11.33 7.58 -8.84
CA ARG A 170 -11.40 6.94 -10.16
C ARG A 170 -11.70 7.98 -11.21
#